data_ea2398fb2ba7f85e78c42b899e8d637a
#
_entry.id   ea2398fb2ba7f85e78c42b899e8d637a
#
_cell.length_a   1.000
_cell.length_b   1.000
_cell.length_c   1.000
_cell.angle_alpha   90.00
_cell.angle_beta   90.00
_cell.angle_gamma   90.00
#
_symmetry.space_group_name_H-M   'P 1'
#
loop_
_entity.id
_entity.type
_entity.pdbx_description
1 polymer ?
#
loop_
_entity_poly.entity_id
_entity_poly.type
_entity_poly.pdbx_seq_one_letter_code
_entity_poly.pdbx_strand_id
1 'polypeptide(L)'
;MTGLFNLIPSLSQSIDLANYDTLAQELATIQQTGSKRIALLGSRHVPLTHQHLIEMMSYALVLSGNHLLTSGATGTNSAAIRGAMRADPNLLTVILPQSLERQPQESRQQLEQVMHLVENSTNDQMSLAEASSLCNQEIVSRCQQFICFAFHDSHTLLQTCQQAEDQRKVVTLFYFD
;
A
#
# COMPACT_ATOMS: atom_id res chain seq x y z
N MET A 1 20.38 36.56 -52.88
CA MET A 1 19.14 36.10 -52.20
C MET A 1 18.93 34.64 -52.51
N THR A 2 19.43 33.76 -51.72
CA THR A 2 19.18 32.33 -51.76
C THR A 2 19.62 31.82 -50.43
N GLY A 3 18.73 31.61 -49.51
CA GLY A 3 18.14 30.35 -49.24
C GLY A 3 18.74 29.79 -47.95
N LEU A 4 18.38 30.36 -46.76
CA LEU A 4 18.60 29.78 -45.43
C LEU A 4 17.43 28.87 -45.08
N PHE A 5 17.26 27.78 -45.83
CA PHE A 5 16.31 26.72 -45.51
C PHE A 5 16.98 25.37 -45.70
N ASN A 6 17.81 24.94 -44.76
CA ASN A 6 18.17 23.53 -44.62
C ASN A 6 19.06 23.36 -43.41
N LEU A 7 18.48 23.40 -42.21
CA LEU A 7 19.05 22.85 -40.98
C LEU A 7 17.92 22.60 -39.97
N ILE A 8 16.95 21.84 -40.39
CA ILE A 8 16.16 21.04 -39.44
C ILE A 8 16.50 19.60 -39.80
N PRO A 9 17.30 18.89 -39.02
CA PRO A 9 17.36 17.44 -39.16
C PRO A 9 15.95 16.95 -38.90
N SER A 10 15.39 16.27 -39.89
CA SER A 10 14.13 15.55 -39.76
C SER A 10 14.22 14.61 -38.55
N LEU A 11 13.57 15.01 -37.48
CA LEU A 11 13.19 14.11 -36.35
C LEU A 11 12.09 13.16 -36.82
N SER A 12 12.27 12.52 -37.94
CA SER A 12 11.63 11.27 -38.29
C SER A 12 12.58 10.13 -37.91
N GLN A 13 12.99 10.07 -36.66
CA GLN A 13 13.26 8.77 -36.10
C GLN A 13 11.89 8.07 -36.07
N SER A 14 11.66 7.26 -37.09
CA SER A 14 10.68 6.19 -37.02
C SER A 14 10.97 5.46 -35.72
N ILE A 15 10.15 5.70 -34.71
CA ILE A 15 10.12 4.86 -33.53
C ILE A 15 9.91 3.47 -34.09
N ASP A 16 10.94 2.64 -33.98
CA ASP A 16 10.91 1.29 -34.50
C ASP A 16 9.79 0.58 -33.71
N LEU A 17 8.67 0.34 -34.40
CA LEU A 17 7.47 -0.31 -33.79
C LEU A 17 7.87 -1.63 -33.13
N ALA A 18 8.87 -2.34 -33.64
CA ALA A 18 9.39 -3.56 -33.03
C ALA A 18 10.02 -3.28 -31.64
N ASN A 19 10.74 -2.17 -31.49
CA ASN A 19 11.31 -1.77 -30.21
C ASN A 19 10.23 -1.30 -29.23
N TYR A 20 9.17 -0.67 -29.72
CA TYR A 20 8.04 -0.25 -28.88
C TYR A 20 7.26 -1.47 -28.36
N ASP A 21 6.97 -2.45 -29.22
CA ASP A 21 6.30 -3.69 -28.83
C ASP A 21 7.13 -4.51 -27.84
N THR A 22 8.45 -4.57 -28.05
CA THR A 22 9.38 -5.23 -27.11
C THR A 22 9.38 -4.53 -25.74
N LEU A 23 9.46 -3.20 -25.73
CA LEU A 23 9.42 -2.43 -24.49
C LEU A 23 8.07 -2.58 -23.78
N ALA A 24 6.97 -2.58 -24.52
CA ALA A 24 5.63 -2.78 -23.95
C ALA A 24 5.48 -4.19 -23.36
N GLN A 25 6.04 -5.22 -24.01
CA GLN A 25 6.08 -6.59 -23.50
C GLN A 25 6.95 -6.71 -22.24
N GLU A 26 8.13 -6.09 -22.23
CA GLU A 26 9.01 -6.06 -21.05
C GLU A 26 8.34 -5.35 -19.87
N LEU A 27 7.69 -4.20 -20.10
CA LEU A 27 6.94 -3.48 -19.08
C LEU A 27 5.75 -4.31 -18.57
N ALA A 28 5.01 -4.98 -19.45
CA ALA A 28 3.92 -5.87 -19.06
C ALA A 28 4.44 -7.06 -18.25
N THR A 29 5.59 -7.61 -18.61
CA THR A 29 6.26 -8.69 -17.90
C THR A 29 6.73 -8.22 -16.52
N ILE A 30 7.34 -7.05 -16.41
CA ILE A 30 7.75 -6.44 -15.14
C ILE A 30 6.54 -6.17 -14.24
N GLN A 31 5.41 -5.76 -14.81
CA GLN A 31 4.16 -5.54 -14.08
C GLN A 31 3.47 -6.84 -13.65
N GLN A 32 3.64 -7.93 -14.40
CA GLN A 32 2.99 -9.22 -14.15
C GLN A 32 3.84 -10.21 -13.35
N THR A 33 5.16 -10.11 -13.39
CA THR A 33 6.07 -11.16 -12.87
C THR A 33 6.55 -10.95 -11.44
N GLY A 34 6.14 -9.91 -10.75
CA GLY A 34 6.50 -9.70 -9.36
C GLY A 34 5.28 -9.66 -8.46
N SER A 35 5.19 -10.55 -7.47
CA SER A 35 4.32 -10.31 -6.33
C SER A 35 4.66 -8.94 -5.75
N LYS A 36 3.78 -7.97 -5.93
CA LYS A 36 3.97 -6.63 -5.39
C LYS A 36 3.71 -6.67 -3.89
N ARG A 37 4.48 -5.92 -3.12
CA ARG A 37 4.11 -5.60 -1.75
C ARG A 37 3.22 -4.37 -1.77
N ILE A 38 1.99 -4.57 -1.33
CA ILE A 38 0.96 -3.54 -1.29
C ILE A 38 0.68 -3.22 0.16
N ALA A 39 0.91 -1.98 0.57
CA ALA A 39 0.48 -1.50 1.88
C ALA A 39 -0.95 -1.00 1.79
N LEU A 40 -1.77 -1.34 2.79
CA LEU A 40 -3.13 -0.85 2.92
C LEU A 40 -3.33 -0.34 4.35
N LEU A 41 -3.58 0.96 4.47
CA LEU A 41 -3.86 1.63 5.73
C LEU A 41 -5.13 2.47 5.60
N GLY A 42 -5.75 2.80 6.72
CA GLY A 42 -6.90 3.68 6.68
C GLY A 42 -7.50 3.96 8.06
N SER A 43 -8.59 4.71 8.02
CA SER A 43 -9.31 5.16 9.21
C SER A 43 -9.82 4.00 10.05
N ARG A 44 -9.83 4.22 11.37
CA ARG A 44 -10.34 3.25 12.36
C ARG A 44 -11.86 3.19 12.39
N HIS A 45 -12.52 4.31 12.13
CA HIS A 45 -13.97 4.42 12.13
C HIS A 45 -14.48 4.40 10.70
N VAL A 46 -14.84 3.21 10.23
CA VAL A 46 -15.29 2.97 8.86
C VAL A 46 -16.65 2.28 8.88
N PRO A 47 -17.63 2.76 8.11
CA PRO A 47 -18.93 2.10 8.00
C PRO A 47 -18.79 0.63 7.57
N LEU A 48 -19.67 -0.23 8.05
CA LEU A 48 -19.61 -1.67 7.81
C LEU A 48 -19.59 -2.03 6.31
N THR A 49 -20.36 -1.29 5.50
CA THR A 49 -20.38 -1.46 4.04
C THR A 49 -19.01 -1.23 3.40
N HIS A 50 -18.30 -0.21 3.84
CA HIS A 50 -16.93 0.07 3.36
C HIS A 50 -15.93 -0.96 3.89
N GLN A 51 -16.11 -1.46 5.11
CA GLN A 51 -15.28 -2.56 5.62
C GLN A 51 -15.41 -3.81 4.75
N HIS A 52 -16.61 -4.16 4.30
CA HIS A 52 -16.81 -5.28 3.39
C HIS A 52 -16.13 -5.09 2.03
N LEU A 53 -16.19 -3.87 1.48
CA LEU A 53 -15.48 -3.56 0.23
C LEU A 53 -13.96 -3.68 0.39
N ILE A 54 -13.41 -3.18 1.49
CA ILE A 54 -11.97 -3.28 1.82
C ILE A 54 -11.58 -4.75 1.98
N GLU A 55 -12.39 -5.55 2.68
CA GLU A 55 -12.17 -6.98 2.86
C GLU A 55 -12.14 -7.71 1.51
N MET A 56 -13.11 -7.45 0.63
CA MET A 56 -13.16 -8.05 -0.71
C MET A 56 -11.98 -7.62 -1.57
N MET A 57 -11.58 -6.34 -1.53
CA MET A 57 -10.43 -5.85 -2.27
C MET A 57 -9.14 -6.51 -1.78
N SER A 58 -8.96 -6.60 -0.46
CA SER A 58 -7.77 -7.23 0.14
C SER A 58 -7.70 -8.72 -0.20
N TYR A 59 -8.83 -9.41 -0.17
CA TYR A 59 -8.94 -10.79 -0.64
C TYR A 59 -8.47 -10.94 -2.09
N ALA A 60 -8.98 -10.09 -2.99
CA ALA A 60 -8.64 -10.14 -4.41
C ALA A 60 -7.15 -9.81 -4.67
N LEU A 61 -6.58 -8.82 -3.97
CA LEU A 61 -5.18 -8.46 -4.08
C LEU A 61 -4.26 -9.62 -3.69
N VAL A 62 -4.56 -10.28 -2.58
CA VAL A 62 -3.77 -11.43 -2.09
C VAL A 62 -3.98 -12.65 -2.97
N LEU A 63 -5.21 -12.91 -3.40
CA LEU A 63 -5.51 -14.01 -4.32
C LEU A 63 -4.76 -13.87 -5.66
N SER A 64 -4.48 -12.63 -6.09
CA SER A 64 -3.67 -12.33 -7.27
C SER A 64 -2.16 -12.46 -7.04
N GLY A 65 -1.73 -12.97 -5.87
CA GLY A 65 -0.34 -13.22 -5.54
C GLY A 65 0.42 -12.03 -4.95
N ASN A 66 -0.27 -10.93 -4.62
CA ASN A 66 0.38 -9.80 -3.95
C ASN A 66 0.54 -10.05 -2.45
N HIS A 67 1.62 -9.53 -1.88
CA HIS A 67 1.84 -9.54 -0.44
C HIS A 67 1.26 -8.29 0.20
N LEU A 68 0.29 -8.45 1.10
CA LEU A 68 -0.36 -7.34 1.78
C LEU A 68 0.39 -6.98 3.07
N LEU A 69 0.63 -5.68 3.25
CA LEU A 69 1.19 -5.08 4.47
C LEU A 69 0.13 -4.17 5.08
N THR A 70 -0.12 -4.31 6.38
CA THR A 70 -1.03 -3.42 7.11
C THR A 70 -0.62 -3.31 8.57
N SER A 71 -1.32 -2.51 9.33
CA SER A 71 -1.13 -2.38 10.79
C SER A 71 -2.29 -3.03 11.55
N GLY A 72 -2.16 -3.12 12.86
CA GLY A 72 -3.11 -3.81 13.73
C GLY A 72 -4.32 -2.99 14.18
N ALA A 73 -4.56 -1.80 13.62
CA ALA A 73 -5.68 -0.96 14.01
C ALA A 73 -7.05 -1.54 13.60
N THR A 74 -8.10 -1.08 14.24
CA THR A 74 -9.49 -1.42 13.90
C THR A 74 -9.92 -0.77 12.56
N GLY A 75 -11.12 -1.07 12.09
CA GLY A 75 -11.71 -0.48 10.89
C GLY A 75 -11.06 -0.96 9.61
N THR A 76 -10.45 -0.07 8.85
CA THR A 76 -9.83 -0.38 7.56
C THR A 76 -8.80 -1.52 7.66
N ASN A 77 -7.88 -1.42 8.61
CA ASN A 77 -6.79 -2.39 8.74
C ASN A 77 -7.32 -3.78 9.16
N SER A 78 -8.27 -3.82 10.08
CA SER A 78 -8.92 -5.07 10.48
C SER A 78 -9.68 -5.73 9.32
N ALA A 79 -10.36 -4.95 8.49
CA ALA A 79 -11.02 -5.46 7.28
C ALA A 79 -10.00 -6.01 6.27
N ALA A 80 -8.88 -5.32 6.08
CA ALA A 80 -7.78 -5.77 5.22
C ALA A 80 -7.20 -7.10 5.70
N ILE A 81 -6.98 -7.25 7.00
CA ILE A 81 -6.51 -8.50 7.62
C ILE A 81 -7.49 -9.64 7.32
N ARG A 82 -8.80 -9.44 7.53
CA ARG A 82 -9.81 -10.48 7.27
C ARG A 82 -9.77 -10.95 5.82
N GLY A 83 -9.71 -10.02 4.87
CA GLY A 83 -9.66 -10.35 3.44
C GLY A 83 -8.40 -11.14 3.06
N ALA A 84 -7.24 -10.69 3.51
CA ALA A 84 -5.96 -11.33 3.25
C ALA A 84 -5.87 -12.73 3.87
N MET A 85 -6.29 -12.90 5.11
CA MET A 85 -6.29 -14.20 5.79
C MET A 85 -7.20 -15.23 5.12
N ARG A 86 -8.30 -14.78 4.53
CA ARG A 86 -9.20 -15.67 3.76
C ARG A 86 -8.61 -16.11 2.43
N ALA A 87 -7.74 -15.31 1.83
CA ALA A 87 -7.10 -15.62 0.56
C ALA A 87 -5.85 -16.51 0.76
N ASP A 88 -4.84 -15.96 1.42
CA ASP A 88 -3.61 -16.67 1.77
C ASP A 88 -2.92 -15.98 2.97
N PRO A 89 -2.96 -16.59 4.17
CA PRO A 89 -2.31 -16.06 5.36
C PRO A 89 -0.79 -15.84 5.23
N ASN A 90 -0.12 -16.58 4.34
CA ASN A 90 1.32 -16.44 4.10
C ASN A 90 1.67 -15.14 3.35
N LEU A 91 0.72 -14.54 2.65
CA LEU A 91 0.90 -13.30 1.91
C LEU A 91 0.39 -12.07 2.67
N LEU A 92 0.29 -12.16 4.00
CA LEU A 92 -0.07 -11.07 4.88
C LEU A 92 1.04 -10.84 5.91
N THR A 93 1.48 -9.60 6.05
CA THR A 93 2.30 -9.15 7.19
C THR A 93 1.59 -7.99 7.89
N VAL A 94 1.44 -8.12 9.19
CA VAL A 94 0.89 -7.06 10.05
C VAL A 94 2.02 -6.51 10.92
N ILE A 95 2.21 -5.19 10.88
CA ILE A 95 3.22 -4.48 11.66
C ILE A 95 2.50 -3.67 12.74
N LEU A 96 2.83 -3.94 13.98
CA LEU A 96 2.25 -3.24 15.13
C LEU A 96 3.10 -2.04 15.53
N PRO A 97 2.47 -0.93 15.96
CA PRO A 97 3.21 0.22 16.47
C PRO A 97 3.95 -0.05 17.78
N GLN A 98 3.47 -1.00 18.55
CA GLN A 98 3.97 -1.41 19.87
C GLN A 98 3.85 -2.92 20.00
N SER A 99 4.07 -3.48 21.19
CA SER A 99 3.82 -4.91 21.44
C SER A 99 2.35 -5.29 21.28
N LEU A 100 2.09 -6.58 21.07
CA LEU A 100 0.72 -7.14 20.97
C LEU A 100 -0.08 -6.89 22.26
N GLU A 101 0.58 -6.94 23.40
CA GLU A 101 -0.05 -6.68 24.72
C GLU A 101 -0.59 -5.25 24.84
N ARG A 102 0.01 -4.30 24.13
CA ARG A 102 -0.43 -2.90 24.10
C ARG A 102 -1.61 -2.66 23.17
N GLN A 103 -1.93 -3.61 22.29
CA GLN A 103 -3.05 -3.45 21.37
C GLN A 103 -4.38 -3.56 22.11
N PRO A 104 -5.45 -2.87 21.62
CA PRO A 104 -6.79 -3.02 22.19
C PRO A 104 -7.23 -4.48 22.20
N GLN A 105 -7.95 -4.88 23.26
CA GLN A 105 -8.38 -6.27 23.43
C GLN A 105 -9.20 -6.79 22.25
N GLU A 106 -10.02 -5.94 21.64
CA GLU A 106 -10.84 -6.27 20.45
C GLU A 106 -9.99 -6.63 19.23
N SER A 107 -8.78 -6.06 19.10
CA SER A 107 -7.86 -6.35 17.99
C SER A 107 -7.00 -7.58 18.27
N ARG A 108 -6.65 -7.86 19.51
CA ARG A 108 -5.69 -8.93 19.88
C ARG A 108 -6.12 -10.28 19.37
N GLN A 109 -7.38 -10.65 19.52
CA GLN A 109 -7.88 -11.96 19.09
C GLN A 109 -7.66 -12.20 17.57
N GLN A 110 -7.82 -11.17 16.76
CA GLN A 110 -7.51 -11.25 15.32
C GLN A 110 -6.02 -11.33 15.08
N LEU A 111 -5.24 -10.49 15.77
CA LEU A 111 -3.79 -10.36 15.60
C LEU A 111 -3.03 -11.63 16.00
N GLU A 112 -3.50 -12.34 17.04
CA GLU A 112 -2.94 -13.63 17.48
C GLU A 112 -3.03 -14.73 16.42
N GLN A 113 -3.91 -14.58 15.43
CA GLN A 113 -4.08 -15.53 14.34
C GLN A 113 -3.20 -15.19 13.11
N VAL A 114 -2.54 -14.03 13.09
CA VAL A 114 -1.69 -13.60 11.99
C VAL A 114 -0.36 -14.35 12.01
N MET A 115 0.00 -14.98 10.90
CA MET A 115 1.24 -15.78 10.81
C MET A 115 2.50 -14.92 10.81
N HIS A 116 2.47 -13.77 10.15
CA HIS A 116 3.59 -12.85 10.07
C HIS A 116 3.25 -11.55 10.79
N LEU A 117 3.36 -11.58 12.11
CA LEU A 117 3.15 -10.43 12.99
C LEU A 117 4.51 -9.85 13.39
N VAL A 118 4.70 -8.56 13.17
CA VAL A 118 5.88 -7.80 13.58
C VAL A 118 5.49 -6.86 14.70
N GLU A 119 6.09 -7.04 15.86
CA GLU A 119 5.87 -6.21 17.04
C GLU A 119 7.02 -5.21 17.23
N ASN A 120 6.71 -3.97 17.53
CA ASN A 120 7.67 -2.93 17.85
C ASN A 120 7.68 -2.63 19.36
N SER A 121 8.00 -3.63 20.18
CA SER A 121 8.00 -3.53 21.65
C SER A 121 8.93 -2.45 22.20
N THR A 122 9.95 -2.04 21.48
CA THR A 122 10.81 -0.90 21.83
C THR A 122 10.04 0.43 21.89
N ASN A 123 8.89 0.50 21.25
CA ASN A 123 8.02 1.70 21.23
C ASN A 123 6.97 1.68 22.34
N ASP A 124 6.95 0.70 23.24
CA ASP A 124 5.92 0.57 24.28
C ASP A 124 5.86 1.75 25.24
N GLN A 125 6.94 2.49 25.37
CA GLN A 125 7.01 3.68 26.21
C GLN A 125 6.59 4.97 25.47
N MET A 126 6.43 4.91 24.13
CA MET A 126 5.97 6.03 23.33
C MET A 126 4.45 6.21 23.44
N SER A 127 3.98 7.42 23.14
CA SER A 127 2.55 7.62 22.90
C SER A 127 2.10 6.79 21.68
N LEU A 128 0.83 6.37 21.67
CA LEU A 128 0.28 5.62 20.54
C LEU A 128 0.38 6.42 19.24
N ALA A 129 0.24 7.73 19.28
CA ALA A 129 0.32 8.60 18.10
C ALA A 129 1.73 8.57 17.49
N GLU A 130 2.77 8.69 18.30
CA GLU A 130 4.17 8.62 17.85
C GLU A 130 4.51 7.23 17.32
N ALA A 131 4.19 6.19 18.08
CA ALA A 131 4.43 4.81 17.67
C ALA A 131 3.68 4.46 16.37
N SER A 132 2.43 4.93 16.21
CA SER A 132 1.65 4.73 14.96
C SER A 132 2.27 5.46 13.77
N SER A 133 2.81 6.66 13.96
CA SER A 133 3.49 7.40 12.90
C SER A 133 4.73 6.65 12.42
N LEU A 134 5.56 6.14 13.33
CA LEU A 134 6.73 5.32 13.01
C LEU A 134 6.34 4.01 12.30
N CYS A 135 5.29 3.36 12.79
CA CYS A 135 4.75 2.14 12.17
C CYS A 135 4.29 2.38 10.73
N ASN A 136 3.57 3.48 10.47
CA ASN A 136 3.14 3.84 9.13
C ASN A 136 4.34 4.09 8.19
N GLN A 137 5.37 4.78 8.67
CA GLN A 137 6.61 5.00 7.91
C GLN A 137 7.31 3.67 7.57
N GLU A 138 7.38 2.76 8.53
CA GLU A 138 7.95 1.43 8.31
C GLU A 138 7.16 0.65 7.25
N ILE A 139 5.83 0.63 7.33
CA ILE A 139 4.95 -0.04 6.35
C ILE A 139 5.17 0.55 4.95
N VAL A 140 5.17 1.87 4.82
CA VAL A 140 5.39 2.56 3.54
C VAL A 140 6.78 2.24 2.98
N SER A 141 7.82 2.17 3.81
CA SER A 141 9.18 1.86 3.35
C SER A 141 9.29 0.46 2.73
N ARG A 142 8.44 -0.47 3.15
CA ARG A 142 8.46 -1.88 2.74
C ARG A 142 7.58 -2.20 1.52
N CYS A 143 6.77 -1.26 1.03
CA CYS A 143 5.84 -1.49 -0.08
C CYS A 143 6.30 -0.87 -1.40
N GLN A 144 5.75 -1.34 -2.52
CA GLN A 144 5.85 -0.71 -3.83
C GLN A 144 4.60 0.14 -4.13
N GLN A 145 3.45 -0.27 -3.62
CA GLN A 145 2.19 0.42 -3.79
C GLN A 145 1.54 0.65 -2.42
N PHE A 146 0.97 1.82 -2.23
CA PHE A 146 0.28 2.21 -1.02
C PHE A 146 -1.18 2.57 -1.34
N ILE A 147 -2.11 1.90 -0.68
CA ILE A 147 -3.55 2.15 -0.76
C ILE A 147 -4.00 2.71 0.59
N CYS A 148 -4.63 3.86 0.57
CA CYS A 148 -5.11 4.54 1.77
C CYS A 148 -6.60 4.81 1.70
N PHE A 149 -7.31 4.53 2.78
CA PHE A 149 -8.71 4.88 2.98
C PHE A 149 -8.82 5.89 4.11
N ALA A 150 -9.21 7.11 3.80
CA ALA A 150 -9.19 8.20 4.75
C ALA A 150 -10.44 9.11 4.64
N PHE A 151 -10.69 9.87 5.68
CA PHE A 151 -11.53 11.07 5.61
C PHE A 151 -10.65 12.29 5.33
N HIS A 152 -11.23 13.37 4.82
CA HIS A 152 -10.48 14.60 4.52
C HIS A 152 -9.79 15.23 5.75
N ASP A 153 -10.24 14.91 6.95
CA ASP A 153 -9.63 15.35 8.23
C ASP A 153 -8.62 14.35 8.82
N SER A 154 -8.34 13.26 8.14
CA SER A 154 -7.38 12.22 8.58
C SER A 154 -5.92 12.65 8.38
N HIS A 155 -5.50 13.71 9.07
CA HIS A 155 -4.19 14.38 8.84
C HIS A 155 -3.01 13.42 8.85
N THR A 156 -2.93 12.48 9.80
CA THR A 156 -1.81 11.51 9.89
C THR A 156 -1.75 10.60 8.67
N LEU A 157 -2.90 10.12 8.19
CA LEU A 157 -2.96 9.26 7.00
C LEU A 157 -2.60 10.04 5.73
N LEU A 158 -3.09 11.27 5.60
CA LEU A 158 -2.76 12.15 4.47
C LEU A 158 -1.27 12.49 4.44
N GLN A 159 -0.67 12.73 5.61
CA GLN A 159 0.77 12.91 5.73
C GLN A 159 1.53 11.64 5.32
N THR A 160 1.02 10.46 5.69
CA THR A 160 1.60 9.18 5.27
C THR A 160 1.52 9.00 3.76
N CYS A 161 0.42 9.40 3.11
CA CYS A 161 0.28 9.41 1.66
C CYS A 161 1.36 10.30 1.00
N GLN A 162 1.54 11.52 1.51
CA GLN A 162 2.57 12.42 0.99
C GLN A 162 3.97 11.82 1.13
N GLN A 163 4.29 11.22 2.28
CA GLN A 163 5.57 10.54 2.48
C GLN A 163 5.78 9.38 1.51
N ALA A 164 4.72 8.65 1.19
CA ALA A 164 4.78 7.56 0.20
C ALA A 164 5.05 8.09 -1.21
N GLU A 165 4.40 9.20 -1.60
CA GLU A 165 4.65 9.88 -2.88
C GLU A 165 6.09 10.40 -2.97
N ASP A 166 6.61 11.01 -1.92
CA ASP A 166 8.00 11.49 -1.83
C ASP A 166 9.01 10.35 -1.98
N GLN A 167 8.66 9.15 -1.53
CA GLN A 167 9.42 7.91 -1.74
C GLN A 167 9.16 7.24 -3.10
N ARG A 168 8.44 7.90 -4.00
CA ARG A 168 8.09 7.40 -5.34
C ARG A 168 7.31 6.09 -5.33
N LYS A 169 6.49 5.87 -4.29
CA LYS A 169 5.54 4.76 -4.27
C LYS A 169 4.33 5.10 -5.15
N VAL A 170 3.68 4.08 -5.69
CA VAL A 170 2.36 4.27 -6.33
C VAL A 170 1.33 4.42 -5.22
N VAL A 171 0.70 5.59 -5.12
CA VAL A 171 -0.29 5.91 -4.08
C VAL A 171 -1.68 5.96 -4.67
N THR A 172 -2.62 5.27 -4.03
CA THR A 172 -4.05 5.36 -4.32
C THR A 172 -4.77 5.77 -3.04
N LEU A 173 -5.40 6.93 -3.06
CA LEU A 173 -6.13 7.47 -1.92
C LEU A 173 -7.62 7.46 -2.21
N PHE A 174 -8.39 6.81 -1.34
CA PHE A 174 -9.85 6.80 -1.34
C PHE A 174 -10.37 7.61 -0.17
N TYR A 175 -11.30 8.52 -0.44
CA TYR A 175 -12.01 9.25 0.59
C TYR A 175 -13.37 8.62 0.87
N PHE A 176 -13.79 8.66 2.13
CA PHE A 176 -15.11 8.19 2.57
C PHE A 176 -16.20 9.27 2.58
N ASP A 177 -15.80 10.53 2.51
CA ASP A 177 -16.65 11.73 2.56
C ASP A 177 -16.66 12.53 1.24
#